data_b561d7b28a6d5116474d0eae594e36f6
#
_entry.id   b561d7b28a6d5116474d0eae594e36f6
#
_cell.length_a   1.000
_cell.length_b   1.000
_cell.length_c   1.000
_cell.angle_alpha   90.00
_cell.angle_beta   90.00
_cell.angle_gamma   90.00
#
_symmetry.space_group_name_H-M   'P 1'
#
loop_
_entity.id
_entity.type
_entity.pdbx_description
1 polymer ?
#
loop_
_entity_poly.entity_id
_entity_poly.type
_entity_poly.pdbx_seq_one_letter_code
_entity_poly.pdbx_strand_id
1 'polypeptide(L)' 'MENKITLRVYGRAELAQLYYGRPVDDSVARKWLMSEISQYPGLYDRLVSLGFKKSGKCFSRAQVREIFATMGPPWGVEN' A
#
# COMPACT_ATOMS: atom_id res chain seq x y z
N MET A 1 -17.14 12.36 10.66
CA MET A 1 -16.69 12.05 9.70
C MET A 1 -16.12 10.87 9.58
N GLU A 2 -16.09 10.30 8.68
CA GLU A 2 -15.57 9.15 8.62
C GLU A 2 -14.35 9.08 7.97
N ASN A 3 -13.46 8.31 8.38
CA ASN A 3 -12.21 8.09 7.73
C ASN A 3 -12.27 6.79 7.04
N LYS A 4 -13.09 6.74 6.02
CA LYS A 4 -13.20 5.53 5.30
C LYS A 4 -12.05 5.32 4.38
N ILE A 5 -11.50 4.10 4.37
CA ILE A 5 -10.52 3.69 3.41
C ILE A 5 -11.25 3.19 2.17
N THR A 6 -10.99 3.81 1.06
CA THR A 6 -11.66 3.45 -0.18
C THR A 6 -10.75 2.60 -1.05
N LEU A 7 -11.28 1.52 -1.62
CA LEU A 7 -10.55 0.72 -2.57
C LEU A 7 -10.56 1.43 -3.91
N ARG A 8 -9.42 1.97 -4.30
CA ARG A 8 -9.28 2.69 -5.56
C ARG A 8 -7.82 2.64 -5.96
N VAL A 9 -7.50 3.25 -7.08
CA VAL A 9 -6.10 3.41 -7.48
C VAL A 9 -5.44 4.42 -6.55
N TYR A 10 -4.28 4.07 -6.04
CA TYR A 10 -3.49 4.98 -5.21
C TYR A 10 -2.11 5.13 -5.81
N GLY A 11 -1.58 6.34 -5.78
CA GLY A 11 -0.17 6.52 -6.05
C GLY A 11 0.64 5.83 -4.98
N ARG A 12 1.87 5.42 -5.30
CA ARG A 12 2.69 4.73 -4.31
C ARG A 12 2.97 5.59 -3.10
N ALA A 13 3.32 6.85 -3.33
CA ALA A 13 3.57 7.74 -2.21
C ALA A 13 2.29 8.00 -1.44
N GLU A 14 1.18 8.12 -2.16
CA GLU A 14 -0.11 8.36 -1.52
C GLU A 14 -0.46 7.21 -0.58
N LEU A 15 -0.34 5.99 -1.06
CA LEU A 15 -0.66 4.83 -0.22
C LEU A 15 0.33 4.71 0.93
N ALA A 16 1.60 4.95 0.65
CA ALA A 16 2.61 4.86 1.70
C ALA A 16 2.35 5.88 2.80
N GLN A 17 1.91 7.09 2.44
CA GLN A 17 1.60 8.10 3.44
C GLN A 17 0.40 7.71 4.29
N LEU A 18 -0.54 6.96 3.73
CA LEU A 18 -1.65 6.47 4.53
C LEU A 18 -1.16 5.51 5.62
N TYR A 19 -0.14 4.71 5.32
CA TYR A 19 0.38 3.77 6.29
C TYR A 19 1.33 4.40 7.30
N TYR A 20 2.17 5.31 6.85
CA TYR A 20 3.23 5.83 7.72
C TYR A 20 3.01 7.27 8.13
N GLY A 21 2.27 8.04 7.35
CA GLY A 21 1.89 9.38 7.75
C GLY A 21 3.02 10.37 7.72
N ARG A 22 2.70 11.59 8.05
CA ARG A 22 3.68 12.63 8.17
C ARG A 22 4.31 12.57 9.54
N PRO A 23 5.50 13.09 9.70
CA PRO A 23 6.27 13.91 8.76
C PRO A 23 7.20 13.12 7.85
N VAL A 24 6.94 11.87 7.61
CA VAL A 24 7.79 11.04 6.78
C VAL A 24 7.72 11.51 5.33
N ASP A 25 8.89 11.67 4.68
CA ASP A 25 8.93 12.06 3.28
C ASP A 25 8.34 10.99 2.40
N ASP A 26 7.80 11.41 1.25
CA ASP A 26 7.23 10.47 0.29
C ASP A 26 8.23 9.37 -0.11
N SER A 27 9.48 9.73 -0.38
CA SER A 27 10.45 8.74 -0.82
C SER A 27 10.75 7.75 0.30
N VAL A 28 10.82 8.20 1.53
CA VAL A 28 11.06 7.31 2.66
C VAL A 28 9.86 6.43 2.91
N ALA A 29 8.65 7.00 2.84
CA ALA A 29 7.43 6.23 3.05
C ALA A 29 7.30 5.14 2.00
N ARG A 30 7.58 5.46 0.73
CA ARG A 30 7.51 4.46 -0.34
C ARG A 30 8.52 3.33 -0.09
N LYS A 31 9.72 3.68 0.33
CA LYS A 31 10.73 2.68 0.62
C LYS A 31 10.29 1.75 1.75
N TRP A 32 9.74 2.33 2.80
CA TRP A 32 9.24 1.54 3.92
C TRP A 32 8.11 0.62 3.49
N LEU A 33 7.18 1.15 2.68
CA LEU A 33 6.06 0.33 2.22
C LEU A 33 6.54 -0.85 1.39
N MET A 34 7.45 -0.60 0.45
CA MET A 34 7.95 -1.68 -0.39
C MET A 34 8.73 -2.70 0.43
N SER A 35 9.48 -2.23 1.42
CA SER A 35 10.20 -3.13 2.30
C SER A 35 9.24 -4.02 3.07
N GLU A 36 8.19 -3.43 3.58
CA GLU A 36 7.20 -4.19 4.34
C GLU A 36 6.47 -5.20 3.46
N ILE A 37 6.10 -4.78 2.25
CA ILE A 37 5.45 -5.69 1.32
C ILE A 37 6.31 -6.92 1.08
N SER A 38 7.62 -6.73 0.97
CA SER A 38 8.50 -7.86 0.68
C SER A 38 8.66 -8.80 1.87
N GLN A 39 8.26 -8.37 3.06
CA GLN A 39 8.34 -9.22 4.24
C GLN A 39 7.16 -10.17 4.37
N TYR A 40 6.07 -9.92 3.66
CA TYR A 40 4.91 -10.81 3.74
C TYR A 40 5.03 -11.89 2.67
N PRO A 41 5.09 -13.17 3.06
CA PRO A 41 5.30 -14.24 2.08
C PRO A 41 4.21 -14.24 1.02
N GLY A 42 4.63 -14.21 -0.23
CA GLY A 42 3.69 -14.29 -1.35
C GLY A 42 2.99 -12.99 -1.72
N LEU A 43 3.07 -11.97 -0.90
CA LEU A 43 2.37 -10.73 -1.22
C LEU A 43 2.95 -10.07 -2.47
N TYR A 44 4.27 -9.95 -2.53
CA TYR A 44 4.90 -9.35 -3.69
C TYR A 44 4.55 -10.12 -4.96
N ASP A 45 4.59 -11.45 -4.90
CA ASP A 45 4.28 -12.27 -6.05
C ASP A 45 2.83 -12.07 -6.49
N ARG A 46 1.92 -11.95 -5.55
CA ARG A 46 0.52 -11.70 -5.90
C ARG A 46 0.36 -10.33 -6.56
N LEU A 47 1.08 -9.34 -6.08
CA LEU A 47 1.02 -8.01 -6.69
C LEU A 47 1.55 -8.06 -8.13
N VAL A 48 2.63 -8.79 -8.35
CA VAL A 48 3.18 -8.92 -9.69
C VAL A 48 2.16 -9.60 -10.61
N SER A 49 1.48 -10.63 -10.12
CA SER A 49 0.48 -11.29 -10.94
C SER A 49 -0.71 -10.39 -11.24
N LEU A 50 -0.89 -9.33 -10.46
CA LEU A 50 -1.93 -8.35 -10.71
C LEU A 50 -1.42 -7.15 -11.50
N GLY A 51 -0.24 -7.27 -12.10
CA GLY A 51 0.28 -6.23 -12.97
C GLY A 51 1.23 -5.25 -12.32
N PHE A 52 1.68 -5.53 -11.10
CA PHE A 52 2.59 -4.63 -10.44
C PHE A 52 3.95 -4.59 -11.15
N LYS A 53 4.48 -3.39 -11.32
CA LYS A 53 5.80 -3.19 -11.89
C LYS A 53 6.60 -2.28 -10.98
N LYS A 54 7.87 -2.61 -10.80
CA LYS A 54 8.73 -1.79 -9.98
C LYS A 54 8.80 -0.36 -10.45
N SER A 55 8.78 -0.16 -11.76
CA SER A 55 8.86 1.18 -12.33
C SER A 55 7.53 1.91 -12.32
N GLY A 56 6.45 1.22 -11.95
CA GLY A 56 5.14 1.85 -11.91
C GLY A 56 5.04 2.88 -10.81
N LYS A 57 4.06 3.75 -10.93
CA LYS A 57 3.90 4.83 -9.96
C LYS A 57 2.66 4.69 -9.11
N CYS A 58 1.81 3.73 -9.45
CA CYS A 58 0.54 3.56 -8.76
C CYS A 58 0.27 2.10 -8.48
N PHE A 59 -0.59 1.88 -7.50
CA PHE A 59 -1.15 0.56 -7.25
C PHE A 59 -2.57 0.55 -7.81
N SER A 60 -2.90 -0.49 -8.56
CA SER A 60 -4.25 -0.66 -9.05
C SER A 60 -5.19 -1.01 -7.90
N ARG A 61 -6.49 -0.91 -8.17
CA ARG A 61 -7.48 -1.26 -7.16
C ARG A 61 -7.29 -2.69 -6.66
N ALA A 62 -7.03 -3.63 -7.56
CA ALA A 62 -6.84 -5.02 -7.17
C ALA A 62 -5.58 -5.18 -6.32
N GLN A 63 -4.52 -4.45 -6.65
CA GLN A 63 -3.30 -4.50 -5.86
C GLN A 63 -3.52 -3.89 -4.48
N VAL A 64 -4.27 -2.79 -4.40
CA VAL A 64 -4.58 -2.17 -3.13
C VAL A 64 -5.38 -3.14 -2.26
N ARG A 65 -6.31 -3.86 -2.87
CA ARG A 65 -7.10 -4.85 -2.13
C ARG A 65 -6.20 -5.91 -1.51
N GLU A 66 -5.22 -6.41 -2.27
CA GLU A 66 -4.30 -7.42 -1.74
C GLU A 66 -3.47 -6.86 -0.59
N ILE A 67 -3.02 -5.63 -0.72
CA ILE A 67 -2.23 -5.01 0.32
C ILE A 67 -3.06 -4.87 1.59
N PHE A 68 -4.28 -4.37 1.46
CA PHE A 68 -5.15 -4.20 2.62
C PHE A 68 -5.50 -5.54 3.26
N ALA A 69 -5.71 -6.56 2.44
CA ALA A 69 -6.06 -7.88 2.97
C ALA A 69 -4.91 -8.52 3.73
N THR A 70 -3.68 -8.25 3.29
CA THR A 70 -2.51 -8.89 3.89
C THR A 70 -1.93 -8.08 5.04
N MET A 71 -1.79 -6.77 4.83
CA MET A 71 -1.16 -5.91 5.83
C MET A 71 -2.16 -5.23 6.75
N GLY A 72 -3.43 -5.28 6.37
CA GLY A 72 -4.46 -4.56 7.11
C GLY A 72 -4.63 -3.14 6.58
N PRO A 73 -5.77 -2.53 6.86
CA PRO A 73 -6.00 -1.14 6.43
C PRO A 73 -5.01 -0.21 7.11
N PRO A 74 -4.69 0.92 6.47
CA PRO A 74 -3.68 1.83 7.04
C PRO A 74 -4.01 2.35 8.42
N TRP A 75 -5.30 2.47 8.77
CA TRP A 75 -5.65 3.00 10.06
C TRP A 75 -5.85 1.95 11.11
N GLY A 76 -5.60 0.78 10.78
CA GLY A 76 -5.71 -0.30 11.71
C GLY A 76 -7.06 -0.42 12.24
N VAL A 77 -7.56 -0.20 12.74
CA VAL A 77 -8.59 -0.10 13.18
C VAL A 77 -9.39 -0.47 13.85
N GLU A 78 -9.64 -0.26 14.14
CA GLU A 78 -10.25 -0.49 14.69
C GLU A 78 -11.21 -0.49 14.54
N ASN A 79 -11.54 -0.62 14.43
CA ASN A 79 -12.23 -0.65 14.33
C ASN A 79 -12.58 -0.82 14.47
#